data_8a0a345a802950d66f982910e1f197cc
#
_entry.id   8a0a345a802950d66f982910e1f197cc
#
_cell.length_a   1.000
_cell.length_b   1.000
_cell.length_c   1.000
_cell.angle_alpha   90.00
_cell.angle_beta   90.00
_cell.angle_gamma   90.00
#
_symmetry.space_group_name_H-M   'P 1'
#
loop_
_entity.id
_entity.type
_entity.pdbx_description
1 polymer ?
#
loop_
_entity_poly.entity_id
_entity_poly.type
_entity_poly.pdbx_seq_one_letter_code
_entity_poly.pdbx_strand_id
1 'polypeptide(L)'
;MRKFTMWLAAAILMTGILTTRVSRSAADDTIHGDWSAKFNGGAGCACFDLEVERSSGWGHHNTWGNTHKISDFVGLDANIASAKDSSVHFELHRDAGVMNFDGRFHNGEGSGKFTFVSSDEYVQGMKSLGYSGLDQEQLFAFAIHDVSRQFVKDMNDLGYRNLSADDLMAFRIHGVTPEFTRAMLDLLPEKPSPDNLVAMRIHGVSPEFTKEIYALLGKRFSVDDLVAFRIHGVSPDFVRAVHESVSKDVSPDDLVAMRIHGADPEFVKSMTALMGRNLPVDQLVAFRIHGVSPEFTKDIQNLVEKNISADDLVAFRIHGVSPEFVKSMKEAGYSRITPDQLVAMRIHGVDANFVKEVRAHGYKDPSIDDLIEMRIHGLRNRESL
;
A
#
# COMPACT_ATOMS: atom_id res chain seq x y z
N MET A 1 -1.84 -22.14 -14.10
CA MET A 1 -2.06 -20.70 -13.83
C MET A 1 -0.83 -20.16 -13.12
N ARG A 2 -0.12 -19.23 -13.75
CA ARG A 2 1.18 -18.74 -13.29
C ARG A 2 0.97 -17.69 -12.18
N LYS A 3 1.57 -17.92 -11.01
CA LYS A 3 1.60 -16.96 -9.90
C LYS A 3 2.34 -15.70 -10.33
N PHE A 4 1.63 -14.58 -10.42
CA PHE A 4 2.22 -13.25 -10.55
C PHE A 4 2.68 -12.80 -9.17
N THR A 5 3.94 -12.99 -8.88
CA THR A 5 4.60 -12.37 -7.73
C THR A 5 5.01 -10.94 -8.13
N MET A 6 4.20 -9.96 -7.76
CA MET A 6 4.56 -8.55 -7.90
C MET A 6 5.38 -8.14 -6.67
N TRP A 7 6.71 -8.16 -6.81
CA TRP A 7 7.63 -7.54 -5.89
C TRP A 7 7.65 -6.03 -6.14
N LEU A 8 7.06 -5.24 -5.26
CA LEU A 8 7.40 -3.82 -5.15
C LEU A 8 8.58 -3.72 -4.18
N ALA A 9 9.78 -3.86 -4.74
CA ALA A 9 11.00 -3.57 -4.03
C ALA A 9 11.16 -2.04 -3.95
N ALA A 10 10.99 -1.48 -2.77
CA ALA A 10 11.58 -0.18 -2.45
C ALA A 10 13.09 -0.40 -2.39
N ALA A 11 13.77 -0.13 -3.53
CA ALA A 11 15.21 -0.21 -3.61
C ALA A 11 15.82 0.96 -2.83
N ILE A 12 16.30 0.68 -1.61
CA ILE A 12 17.32 1.51 -0.98
C ILE A 12 18.65 1.11 -1.63
N LEU A 13 19.15 1.96 -2.53
CA LEU A 13 20.47 1.83 -3.11
C LEU A 13 21.52 2.10 -2.01
N MET A 14 22.05 1.05 -1.38
CA MET A 14 23.32 1.11 -0.66
C MET A 14 24.44 0.69 -1.62
N THR A 15 25.20 1.64 -2.12
CA THR A 15 26.48 1.39 -2.81
C THR A 15 27.53 1.01 -1.77
N GLY A 16 27.86 -0.28 -1.71
CA GLY A 16 28.99 -0.76 -0.94
C GLY A 16 30.32 -0.22 -1.47
N ILE A 17 31.04 0.52 -0.65
CA ILE A 17 32.44 0.88 -0.88
C ILE A 17 33.30 0.00 0.04
N LEU A 18 34.07 -0.90 -0.58
CA LEU A 18 35.17 -1.61 0.07
C LEU A 18 36.24 -0.59 0.45
N THR A 19 36.41 -0.25 1.72
CA THR A 19 37.53 0.57 2.20
C THR A 19 38.54 -0.29 2.95
N THR A 20 39.76 -0.24 2.49
CA THR A 20 40.97 -0.78 3.14
C THR A 20 41.13 -0.20 4.54
N ARG A 21 41.29 -1.09 5.54
CA ARG A 21 41.56 -0.72 6.93
C ARG A 21 42.89 0.03 7.04
N VAL A 22 42.79 1.33 7.34
CA VAL A 22 43.91 2.10 7.90
C VAL A 22 43.71 2.06 9.43
N SER A 23 44.70 1.56 10.17
CA SER A 23 44.71 1.61 11.63
C SER A 23 44.65 3.09 12.10
N ARG A 24 43.50 3.52 12.64
CA ARG A 24 43.33 4.84 13.25
C ARG A 24 43.73 4.77 14.72
N SER A 25 44.47 5.79 15.15
CA SER A 25 44.87 6.00 16.53
C SER A 25 43.67 6.45 17.40
N ALA A 26 43.70 6.13 18.68
CA ALA A 26 42.63 6.32 19.69
C ALA A 26 42.19 7.77 19.97
N ALA A 27 42.44 8.72 19.07
CA ALA A 27 42.12 10.17 19.27
C ALA A 27 40.94 10.68 18.42
N ASP A 28 40.18 9.80 17.71
CA ASP A 28 39.15 10.26 16.75
C ASP A 28 37.81 9.47 16.87
N ASP A 29 37.41 9.12 18.08
CA ASP A 29 36.18 8.37 18.34
C ASP A 29 34.94 9.24 18.52
N THR A 30 35.05 10.57 18.28
CA THR A 30 33.96 11.52 18.46
C THR A 30 33.35 11.90 17.12
N ILE A 31 32.05 11.72 16.96
CA ILE A 31 31.31 12.22 15.80
C ILE A 31 30.88 13.67 16.05
N HIS A 32 31.07 14.53 15.05
CA HIS A 32 30.71 15.92 15.07
C HIS A 32 29.78 16.24 13.89
N GLY A 33 28.89 17.23 14.10
CA GLY A 33 28.02 17.73 13.04
C GLY A 33 27.28 19.00 13.44
N ASP A 34 26.30 19.32 12.63
CA ASP A 34 25.38 20.44 12.84
C ASP A 34 24.04 19.93 13.33
N TRP A 35 23.35 20.73 14.13
CA TRP A 35 21.98 20.46 14.49
C TRP A 35 21.09 21.66 14.18
N SER A 36 19.83 21.39 13.82
CA SER A 36 18.74 22.34 13.79
C SER A 36 17.53 21.79 14.53
N ALA A 37 16.72 22.68 15.08
CA ALA A 37 15.52 22.26 15.79
C ALA A 37 14.41 23.30 15.67
N LYS A 38 13.15 22.83 15.71
CA LYS A 38 11.97 23.66 15.76
C LYS A 38 11.09 23.25 16.93
N PHE A 39 10.84 24.20 17.82
CA PHE A 39 9.97 23.97 18.98
C PHE A 39 8.50 24.04 18.57
N ASN A 40 7.76 22.96 18.83
CA ASN A 40 6.34 22.82 18.57
C ASN A 40 5.57 22.84 19.90
N GLY A 41 5.41 24.03 20.48
CA GLY A 41 4.65 24.25 21.73
C GLY A 41 3.14 24.26 21.47
N GLY A 42 2.53 23.13 21.12
CA GLY A 42 1.08 22.97 20.93
C GLY A 42 0.40 22.26 22.10
N ALA A 43 -0.93 22.36 22.19
CA ALA A 43 -1.72 21.78 23.26
C ALA A 43 -1.49 20.26 23.39
N GLY A 44 -0.72 19.84 24.40
CA GLY A 44 -0.54 18.46 24.82
C GLY A 44 0.88 17.89 24.80
N CYS A 45 1.85 18.55 24.17
CA CYS A 45 3.25 18.11 24.18
C CYS A 45 4.22 19.29 24.10
N ALA A 46 5.16 19.40 25.03
CA ALA A 46 6.35 20.20 24.86
C ALA A 46 7.35 19.38 24.02
N CYS A 47 7.16 19.42 22.71
CA CYS A 47 7.95 18.65 21.75
C CYS A 47 8.74 19.59 20.83
N PHE A 48 9.82 19.09 20.27
CA PHE A 48 10.52 19.77 19.19
C PHE A 48 11.04 18.78 18.16
N ASP A 49 11.08 19.24 16.93
CA ASP A 49 11.67 18.49 15.82
C ASP A 49 13.16 18.81 15.83
N LEU A 50 13.99 17.79 16.04
CA LEU A 50 15.44 17.88 16.03
C LEU A 50 15.96 17.21 14.77
N GLU A 51 16.78 17.94 14.02
CA GLU A 51 17.54 17.41 12.89
C GLU A 51 19.02 17.48 13.23
N VAL A 52 19.74 16.42 12.97
CA VAL A 52 21.19 16.37 13.05
C VAL A 52 21.77 16.08 11.68
N GLU A 53 22.73 16.88 11.28
CA GLU A 53 23.39 16.78 9.98
C GLU A 53 24.87 16.53 10.14
N ARG A 54 25.38 15.57 9.40
CA ARG A 54 26.79 15.28 9.30
C ARG A 54 27.30 15.42 7.88
N SER A 55 28.36 16.19 7.70
CA SER A 55 29.08 16.26 6.44
C SER A 55 30.21 15.21 6.43
N SER A 56 30.10 14.19 5.58
CA SER A 56 31.24 13.33 5.28
C SER A 56 32.08 14.02 4.20
N GLY A 57 33.43 13.96 4.30
CA GLY A 57 34.41 14.71 3.51
C GLY A 57 34.35 14.58 1.96
N TRP A 58 33.29 13.96 1.42
CA TRP A 58 33.02 13.79 -0.02
C TRP A 58 31.69 14.44 -0.45
N GLY A 59 31.17 15.40 0.33
CA GLY A 59 29.93 16.13 -0.04
C GLY A 59 28.65 15.35 0.15
N HIS A 60 28.68 14.21 0.84
CA HIS A 60 27.47 13.51 1.26
C HIS A 60 27.04 14.06 2.62
N HIS A 61 25.82 14.58 2.68
CA HIS A 61 25.18 15.02 3.91
C HIS A 61 24.18 13.92 4.34
N ASN A 62 24.39 13.38 5.55
CA ASN A 62 23.40 12.50 6.17
C ASN A 62 22.63 13.33 7.19
N THR A 63 21.32 13.39 7.03
CA THR A 63 20.41 14.10 7.93
C THR A 63 19.50 13.10 8.61
N TRP A 64 19.40 13.17 9.93
CA TRP A 64 18.46 12.40 10.72
C TRP A 64 17.56 13.40 11.47
N GLY A 65 16.24 13.24 11.31
CA GLY A 65 15.25 14.09 11.97
C GLY A 65 14.22 13.27 12.72
N ASN A 66 13.91 13.65 13.95
CA ASN A 66 12.87 13.07 14.77
C ASN A 66 12.22 14.12 15.67
N THR A 67 10.95 13.90 15.97
CA THR A 67 10.23 14.64 17.00
C THR A 67 10.53 14.04 18.37
N HIS A 68 11.02 14.87 19.29
CA HIS A 68 11.37 14.49 20.66
C HIS A 68 10.54 15.28 21.67
N LYS A 69 10.33 14.68 22.85
CA LYS A 69 9.85 15.45 24.00
C LYS A 69 11.02 16.22 24.59
N ILE A 70 10.79 17.45 25.04
CA ILE A 70 11.82 18.23 25.74
C ILE A 70 12.36 17.46 26.96
N SER A 71 11.50 16.72 27.65
CA SER A 71 11.90 15.89 28.80
C SER A 71 12.93 14.79 28.50
N ASP A 72 13.15 14.48 27.24
CA ASP A 72 14.15 13.47 26.83
C ASP A 72 15.58 14.03 26.90
N PHE A 73 15.71 15.35 27.07
CA PHE A 73 16.99 16.06 27.09
C PHE A 73 17.32 16.60 28.47
N VAL A 74 18.59 16.54 28.81
CA VAL A 74 19.16 17.17 29.98
C VAL A 74 19.63 18.58 29.61
N GLY A 75 19.27 19.59 30.39
CA GLY A 75 19.69 20.99 30.17
C GLY A 75 18.79 21.80 29.21
N LEU A 76 17.69 21.21 28.71
CA LEU A 76 16.72 21.90 27.85
C LEU A 76 15.34 21.95 28.53
N ASP A 77 14.71 23.11 28.52
CA ASP A 77 13.31 23.27 28.92
C ASP A 77 12.53 24.13 27.90
N ALA A 78 11.19 24.13 28.05
CA ALA A 78 10.32 24.84 27.11
C ALA A 78 10.52 26.34 27.09
N ASN A 79 10.95 26.95 28.21
CA ASN A 79 11.20 28.41 28.30
C ASN A 79 12.48 28.78 27.53
N ILE A 80 13.52 27.94 27.63
CA ILE A 80 14.76 28.09 26.89
C ILE A 80 14.50 27.91 25.39
N ALA A 81 13.79 26.85 25.01
CA ALA A 81 13.49 26.53 23.60
C ALA A 81 12.60 27.60 22.94
N SER A 82 11.68 28.21 23.66
CA SER A 82 10.78 29.28 23.17
C SER A 82 11.29 30.70 23.34
N ALA A 83 12.45 30.90 23.95
CA ALA A 83 13.00 32.22 24.23
C ALA A 83 13.27 33.01 22.93
N LYS A 84 13.16 34.32 23.02
CA LYS A 84 13.45 35.22 21.90
C LYS A 84 14.90 35.08 21.41
N ASP A 85 15.83 34.86 22.32
CA ASP A 85 17.23 34.56 22.04
C ASP A 85 17.87 33.95 23.31
N SER A 86 18.42 32.73 23.18
CA SER A 86 19.11 32.06 24.29
C SER A 86 20.24 31.18 23.78
N SER A 87 21.40 31.26 24.44
CA SER A 87 22.45 30.25 24.25
C SER A 87 22.09 29.00 25.00
N VAL A 88 22.34 27.83 24.40
CA VAL A 88 21.97 26.55 24.97
C VAL A 88 23.12 25.56 24.93
N HIS A 89 23.17 24.75 25.97
CA HIS A 89 23.89 23.50 26.03
C HIS A 89 22.91 22.46 26.59
N PHE A 90 22.67 21.37 25.82
CA PHE A 90 21.80 20.31 26.26
C PHE A 90 22.31 18.93 25.76
N GLU A 91 21.86 17.88 26.38
CA GLU A 91 22.36 16.53 26.13
C GLU A 91 21.20 15.55 25.88
N LEU A 92 21.41 14.62 24.99
CA LEU A 92 20.57 13.44 24.81
C LEU A 92 21.34 12.21 25.24
N HIS A 93 20.92 11.61 26.36
CA HIS A 93 21.51 10.40 26.91
C HIS A 93 20.81 9.18 26.32
N ARG A 94 21.59 8.32 25.69
CA ARG A 94 21.16 7.01 25.17
C ARG A 94 22.09 5.91 25.67
N ASP A 95 21.62 4.67 25.65
CA ASP A 95 22.45 3.54 26.07
C ASP A 95 23.74 3.42 25.22
N ALA A 96 23.65 3.72 23.91
CA ALA A 96 24.77 3.71 22.98
C ALA A 96 25.78 4.85 23.18
N GLY A 97 25.42 5.93 23.87
CA GLY A 97 26.30 7.08 24.13
C GLY A 97 25.54 8.36 24.42
N VAL A 98 26.27 9.48 24.47
CA VAL A 98 25.72 10.80 24.75
C VAL A 98 25.93 11.71 23.56
N MET A 99 24.86 12.38 23.14
CA MET A 99 24.93 13.49 22.19
C MET A 99 24.87 14.83 22.95
N ASN A 100 25.88 15.65 22.79
CA ASN A 100 25.96 16.99 23.37
C ASN A 100 25.66 18.01 22.27
N PHE A 101 24.81 18.99 22.58
CA PHE A 101 24.35 20.01 21.65
C PHE A 101 24.71 21.41 22.20
N ASP A 102 25.48 22.17 21.44
CA ASP A 102 25.86 23.55 21.73
C ASP A 102 25.31 24.47 20.64
N GLY A 103 24.64 25.56 21.02
CA GLY A 103 24.07 26.46 20.04
C GLY A 103 23.18 27.55 20.63
N ARG A 104 22.16 27.94 19.86
CA ARG A 104 21.24 29.01 20.23
C ARG A 104 19.82 28.66 19.75
N PHE A 105 18.83 29.09 20.54
CA PHE A 105 17.44 29.22 20.12
C PHE A 105 17.09 30.68 19.86
N HIS A 106 16.32 30.90 18.79
CA HIS A 106 15.76 32.20 18.44
C HIS A 106 14.28 32.01 18.04
N ASN A 107 13.36 32.54 18.88
CA ASN A 107 11.92 32.46 18.65
C ASN A 107 11.41 31.02 18.34
N GLY A 108 11.89 30.01 19.03
CA GLY A 108 11.49 28.63 18.86
C GLY A 108 12.25 27.84 17.80
N GLU A 109 13.17 28.45 17.09
CA GLU A 109 14.08 27.79 16.15
C GLU A 109 15.49 27.75 16.73
N GLY A 110 16.10 26.57 16.74
CA GLY A 110 17.42 26.33 17.30
C GLY A 110 18.40 25.81 16.24
N SER A 111 19.68 26.14 16.43
CA SER A 111 20.77 25.60 15.63
C SER A 111 22.11 25.65 16.33
N GLY A 112 23.04 24.79 15.91
CA GLY A 112 24.37 24.77 16.49
C GLY A 112 25.19 23.58 16.06
N LYS A 113 26.14 23.19 16.93
CA LYS A 113 27.00 22.02 16.72
C LYS A 113 26.65 20.93 17.69
N PHE A 114 26.80 19.68 17.28
CA PHE A 114 26.70 18.54 18.18
C PHE A 114 27.97 17.72 18.17
N THR A 115 28.16 16.99 19.26
CA THR A 115 29.17 15.94 19.37
C THR A 115 28.52 14.67 19.93
N PHE A 116 28.90 13.53 19.42
CA PHE A 116 28.50 12.23 19.94
C PHE A 116 29.71 11.49 20.50
N VAL A 117 29.58 10.97 21.70
CA VAL A 117 30.56 10.15 22.38
C VAL A 117 29.92 8.81 22.70
N SER A 118 30.46 7.73 22.12
CA SER A 118 29.95 6.37 22.34
C SER A 118 30.23 5.87 23.76
N SER A 119 29.40 4.97 24.26
CA SER A 119 29.57 4.33 25.58
C SER A 119 30.37 3.03 25.45
N ASP A 120 31.53 2.98 26.10
CA ASP A 120 32.34 1.72 26.19
C ASP A 120 31.57 0.59 26.86
N GLU A 121 30.74 0.91 27.87
CA GLU A 121 29.91 -0.08 28.55
C GLU A 121 28.87 -0.67 27.58
N TYR A 122 28.28 0.16 26.72
CA TYR A 122 27.35 -0.28 25.68
C TYR A 122 28.04 -1.22 24.68
N VAL A 123 29.22 -0.83 24.19
CA VAL A 123 30.00 -1.65 23.25
C VAL A 123 30.32 -3.04 23.82
N GLN A 124 30.74 -3.10 25.08
CA GLN A 124 31.01 -4.37 25.75
C GLN A 124 29.73 -5.19 25.97
N GLY A 125 28.63 -4.54 26.35
CA GLY A 125 27.32 -5.16 26.49
C GLY A 125 26.80 -5.73 25.17
N MET A 126 26.89 -4.98 24.08
CA MET A 126 26.50 -5.44 22.74
C MET A 126 27.35 -6.60 22.25
N LYS A 127 28.66 -6.60 22.55
CA LYS A 127 29.54 -7.73 22.25
C LYS A 127 29.06 -9.00 22.96
N SER A 128 28.64 -8.93 24.22
CA SER A 128 28.09 -10.06 24.95
C SER A 128 26.75 -10.56 24.41
N LEU A 129 26.00 -9.71 23.70
CA LEU A 129 24.76 -10.05 22.99
C LEU A 129 25.00 -10.56 21.56
N GLY A 130 26.27 -10.69 21.13
CA GLY A 130 26.65 -11.23 19.82
C GLY A 130 27.05 -10.16 18.77
N TYR A 131 27.03 -8.88 19.12
CA TYR A 131 27.37 -7.77 18.22
C TYR A 131 28.81 -7.30 18.46
N SER A 132 29.77 -7.92 17.78
CA SER A 132 31.18 -7.51 17.82
C SER A 132 31.54 -6.67 16.59
N GLY A 133 32.35 -5.61 16.82
CA GLY A 133 32.90 -4.81 15.73
C GLY A 133 31.95 -3.74 15.18
N LEU A 134 31.03 -3.25 16.03
CA LEU A 134 30.25 -2.06 15.72
C LEU A 134 31.20 -0.87 15.52
N ASP A 135 31.06 -0.20 14.39
CA ASP A 135 31.82 1.02 14.11
C ASP A 135 31.14 2.26 14.70
N GLN A 136 31.81 3.41 14.65
CA GLN A 136 31.31 4.65 15.21
C GLN A 136 30.02 5.16 14.52
N GLU A 137 29.85 4.90 13.21
CA GLU A 137 28.63 5.24 12.47
C GLU A 137 27.44 4.42 12.97
N GLN A 138 27.63 3.14 13.19
CA GLN A 138 26.61 2.24 13.73
C GLN A 138 26.23 2.63 15.16
N LEU A 139 27.24 2.95 16.00
CA LEU A 139 26.99 3.39 17.38
C LEU A 139 26.22 4.72 17.43
N PHE A 140 26.56 5.64 16.55
CA PHE A 140 25.83 6.91 16.41
C PHE A 140 24.38 6.68 15.93
N ALA A 141 24.19 5.86 14.89
CA ALA A 141 22.86 5.49 14.42
C ALA A 141 22.03 4.78 15.52
N PHE A 142 22.66 3.91 16.30
CA PHE A 142 22.01 3.25 17.44
C PHE A 142 21.60 4.25 18.53
N ALA A 143 22.41 5.30 18.78
CA ALA A 143 22.03 6.37 19.69
C ALA A 143 20.84 7.18 19.16
N ILE A 144 20.84 7.55 17.87
CA ILE A 144 19.75 8.30 17.24
C ILE A 144 18.45 7.52 17.31
N HIS A 145 18.48 6.23 16.96
CA HIS A 145 17.28 5.38 16.90
C HIS A 145 17.00 4.64 18.21
N ASP A 146 17.73 4.95 19.28
CA ASP A 146 17.55 4.37 20.62
C ASP A 146 17.58 2.83 20.62
N VAL A 147 18.56 2.23 19.94
CA VAL A 147 18.82 0.79 20.00
C VAL A 147 19.52 0.47 21.32
N SER A 148 18.75 0.18 22.37
CA SER A 148 19.30 -0.16 23.69
C SER A 148 19.67 -1.64 23.80
N ARG A 149 20.59 -1.97 24.72
CA ARG A 149 20.93 -3.37 25.07
C ARG A 149 19.70 -4.13 25.54
N GLN A 150 18.79 -3.47 26.27
CA GLN A 150 17.55 -4.10 26.73
C GLN A 150 16.66 -4.45 25.56
N PHE A 151 16.50 -3.56 24.57
CA PHE A 151 15.74 -3.86 23.35
C PHE A 151 16.28 -5.09 22.63
N VAL A 152 17.61 -5.15 22.43
CA VAL A 152 18.27 -6.29 21.76
C VAL A 152 18.04 -7.58 22.54
N LYS A 153 18.17 -7.53 23.88
CA LYS A 153 17.91 -8.67 24.76
C LYS A 153 16.46 -9.16 24.64
N ASP A 154 15.50 -8.24 24.71
CA ASP A 154 14.07 -8.58 24.62
C ASP A 154 13.73 -9.22 23.27
N MET A 155 14.33 -8.75 22.17
CA MET A 155 14.16 -9.39 20.86
C MET A 155 14.84 -10.76 20.78
N ASN A 156 16.01 -10.93 21.38
CA ASN A 156 16.67 -12.23 21.49
C ASN A 156 15.82 -13.25 22.28
N ASP A 157 15.19 -12.80 23.37
CA ASP A 157 14.29 -13.61 24.22
C ASP A 157 13.01 -14.04 23.47
N LEU A 158 12.55 -13.22 22.52
CA LEU A 158 11.47 -13.55 21.57
C LEU A 158 11.93 -14.43 20.41
N GLY A 159 13.21 -14.85 20.41
CA GLY A 159 13.76 -15.76 19.41
C GLY A 159 14.33 -15.07 18.17
N TYR A 160 14.44 -13.75 18.15
CA TYR A 160 15.09 -12.99 17.06
C TYR A 160 16.56 -12.75 17.40
N ARG A 161 17.33 -13.83 17.36
CA ARG A 161 18.79 -13.81 17.62
C ARG A 161 19.53 -13.52 16.31
N ASN A 162 20.68 -12.86 16.42
CA ASN A 162 21.55 -12.53 15.29
C ASN A 162 20.91 -11.63 14.23
N LEU A 163 20.03 -10.72 14.66
CA LEU A 163 19.59 -9.62 13.81
C LEU A 163 20.81 -8.82 13.33
N SER A 164 20.81 -8.34 12.11
CA SER A 164 21.84 -7.41 11.66
C SER A 164 21.71 -6.05 12.37
N ALA A 165 22.75 -5.23 12.32
CA ALA A 165 22.64 -3.83 12.79
C ALA A 165 21.53 -3.08 12.05
N ASP A 166 21.37 -3.34 10.76
CA ASP A 166 20.33 -2.73 9.92
C ASP A 166 18.92 -3.18 10.33
N ASP A 167 18.73 -4.47 10.67
CA ASP A 167 17.46 -4.97 11.20
C ASP A 167 17.07 -4.29 12.51
N LEU A 168 18.05 -4.13 13.43
CA LEU A 168 17.83 -3.45 14.71
C LEU A 168 17.41 -1.98 14.50
N MET A 169 18.06 -1.29 13.57
CA MET A 169 17.70 0.08 13.20
C MET A 169 16.32 0.13 12.55
N ALA A 170 16.05 -0.76 11.58
CA ALA A 170 14.75 -0.82 10.91
C ALA A 170 13.62 -1.08 11.92
N PHE A 171 13.82 -1.95 12.90
CA PHE A 171 12.84 -2.19 13.96
C PHE A 171 12.53 -0.93 14.75
N ARG A 172 13.56 -0.17 15.14
CA ARG A 172 13.37 1.07 15.89
C ARG A 172 12.72 2.17 15.03
N ILE A 173 13.17 2.34 13.80
CA ILE A 173 12.63 3.34 12.85
C ILE A 173 11.13 3.09 12.58
N HIS A 174 10.76 1.84 12.37
CA HIS A 174 9.37 1.49 12.04
C HIS A 174 8.51 1.11 13.25
N GLY A 175 9.06 1.22 14.47
CA GLY A 175 8.33 0.96 15.71
C GLY A 175 7.99 -0.51 15.93
N VAL A 176 8.83 -1.43 15.50
CA VAL A 176 8.77 -2.85 15.90
C VAL A 176 9.27 -2.94 17.34
N THR A 177 8.33 -3.07 18.28
CA THR A 177 8.66 -3.21 19.72
C THR A 177 8.57 -4.68 20.15
N PRO A 178 9.20 -5.05 21.30
CA PRO A 178 9.05 -6.39 21.86
C PRO A 178 7.59 -6.76 22.15
N GLU A 179 6.75 -5.80 22.58
CA GLU A 179 5.32 -6.01 22.87
C GLU A 179 4.55 -6.32 21.58
N PHE A 180 4.78 -5.52 20.52
CA PHE A 180 4.19 -5.77 19.21
C PHE A 180 4.60 -7.15 18.69
N THR A 181 5.90 -7.45 18.74
CA THR A 181 6.45 -8.72 18.26
C THR A 181 5.83 -9.90 18.99
N ARG A 182 5.74 -9.86 20.33
CA ARG A 182 5.09 -10.89 21.15
C ARG A 182 3.64 -11.08 20.76
N ALA A 183 2.88 -9.99 20.66
CA ALA A 183 1.47 -10.05 20.29
C ALA A 183 1.26 -10.67 18.90
N MET A 184 2.14 -10.39 17.94
CA MET A 184 2.06 -11.00 16.61
C MET A 184 2.50 -12.46 16.60
N LEU A 185 3.51 -12.86 17.39
CA LEU A 185 3.90 -14.26 17.56
C LEU A 185 2.76 -15.13 18.10
N ASP A 186 1.95 -14.59 19.00
CA ASP A 186 0.79 -15.29 19.57
C ASP A 186 -0.36 -15.46 18.56
N LEU A 187 -0.48 -14.56 17.61
CA LEU A 187 -1.58 -14.52 16.64
C LEU A 187 -1.28 -15.27 15.35
N LEU A 188 -0.08 -15.11 14.82
CA LEU A 188 0.27 -15.63 13.50
C LEU A 188 0.42 -17.15 13.49
N PRO A 189 0.11 -17.82 12.37
CA PRO A 189 0.28 -19.26 12.25
C PRO A 189 1.75 -19.69 12.24
N GLU A 190 2.63 -18.80 11.80
CA GLU A 190 4.07 -19.01 11.68
C GLU A 190 4.82 -17.81 12.24
N LYS A 191 6.04 -18.04 12.69
CA LYS A 191 6.93 -16.97 13.16
C LYS A 191 7.26 -16.03 12.01
N PRO A 192 6.92 -14.73 12.09
CA PRO A 192 7.27 -13.76 11.05
C PRO A 192 8.77 -13.54 10.96
N SER A 193 9.29 -13.28 9.77
CA SER A 193 10.67 -12.84 9.57
C SER A 193 10.87 -11.41 10.09
N PRO A 194 12.11 -10.93 10.27
CA PRO A 194 12.37 -9.52 10.57
C PRO A 194 11.70 -8.58 9.57
N ASP A 195 11.83 -8.84 8.28
CA ASP A 195 11.20 -8.04 7.22
C ASP A 195 9.66 -8.03 7.32
N ASN A 196 9.06 -9.16 7.68
CA ASN A 196 7.63 -9.25 7.91
C ASN A 196 7.16 -8.37 9.08
N LEU A 197 7.91 -8.31 10.18
CA LEU A 197 7.59 -7.42 11.32
C LEU A 197 7.64 -5.95 10.89
N VAL A 198 8.66 -5.58 10.13
CA VAL A 198 8.79 -4.22 9.58
C VAL A 198 7.65 -3.91 8.61
N ALA A 199 7.35 -4.80 7.66
CA ALA A 199 6.26 -4.64 6.70
C ALA A 199 4.91 -4.47 7.39
N MET A 200 4.61 -5.26 8.40
CA MET A 200 3.39 -5.11 9.18
C MET A 200 3.28 -3.73 9.83
N ARG A 201 4.38 -3.20 10.38
CA ARG A 201 4.39 -1.85 10.98
C ARG A 201 4.22 -0.76 9.94
N ILE A 202 4.93 -0.83 8.81
CA ILE A 202 4.83 0.14 7.70
C ILE A 202 3.39 0.22 7.18
N HIS A 203 2.75 -0.93 7.00
CA HIS A 203 1.40 -0.99 6.42
C HIS A 203 0.28 -0.97 7.47
N GLY A 204 0.60 -0.80 8.76
CA GLY A 204 -0.38 -0.66 9.83
C GLY A 204 -1.15 -1.96 10.15
N VAL A 205 -0.54 -3.12 9.99
CA VAL A 205 -1.07 -4.38 10.50
C VAL A 205 -0.83 -4.42 12.00
N SER A 206 -1.89 -4.21 12.78
CA SER A 206 -1.84 -4.26 14.25
C SER A 206 -2.39 -5.59 14.78
N PRO A 207 -2.07 -5.95 16.05
CA PRO A 207 -2.67 -7.11 16.70
C PRO A 207 -4.20 -7.05 16.72
N GLU A 208 -4.80 -5.87 16.90
CA GLU A 208 -6.26 -5.67 16.94
C GLU A 208 -6.86 -5.95 15.56
N PHE A 209 -6.30 -5.36 14.51
CA PHE A 209 -6.71 -5.62 13.14
C PHE A 209 -6.64 -7.12 12.81
N THR A 210 -5.52 -7.77 13.17
CA THR A 210 -5.32 -9.20 12.92
C THR A 210 -6.38 -10.05 13.63
N LYS A 211 -6.67 -9.77 14.91
CA LYS A 211 -7.72 -10.46 15.69
C LYS A 211 -9.10 -10.31 15.06
N GLU A 212 -9.46 -9.08 14.66
CA GLU A 212 -10.76 -8.82 14.03
C GLU A 212 -10.91 -9.56 12.70
N ILE A 213 -9.89 -9.51 11.83
CA ILE A 213 -9.90 -10.23 10.55
C ILE A 213 -10.02 -11.74 10.77
N TYR A 214 -9.26 -12.31 11.72
CA TYR A 214 -9.34 -13.74 12.03
C TYR A 214 -10.73 -14.13 12.58
N ALA A 215 -11.31 -13.30 13.43
CA ALA A 215 -12.65 -13.54 13.97
C ALA A 215 -13.74 -13.51 12.89
N LEU A 216 -13.62 -12.59 11.91
CA LEU A 216 -14.57 -12.45 10.82
C LEU A 216 -14.46 -13.58 9.79
N LEU A 217 -13.25 -13.96 9.44
CA LEU A 217 -12.99 -14.93 8.37
C LEU A 217 -12.85 -16.37 8.88
N GLY A 218 -12.85 -16.57 10.21
CA GLY A 218 -12.84 -17.89 10.84
C GLY A 218 -11.55 -18.70 10.63
N LYS A 219 -10.48 -18.07 10.13
CA LYS A 219 -9.19 -18.72 9.86
C LYS A 219 -8.03 -17.74 10.05
N ARG A 220 -6.82 -18.30 10.17
CA ARG A 220 -5.60 -17.52 10.24
C ARG A 220 -5.02 -17.31 8.84
N PHE A 221 -4.45 -16.16 8.62
CA PHE A 221 -3.84 -15.73 7.36
C PHE A 221 -2.35 -15.54 7.51
N SER A 222 -1.64 -15.57 6.39
CA SER A 222 -0.23 -15.24 6.33
C SER A 222 0.00 -13.74 6.59
N VAL A 223 1.26 -13.37 6.86
CA VAL A 223 1.62 -11.95 6.95
C VAL A 223 1.36 -11.24 5.62
N ASP A 224 1.65 -11.90 4.49
CA ASP A 224 1.46 -11.32 3.16
C ASP A 224 -0.02 -11.00 2.89
N ASP A 225 -0.95 -11.87 3.29
CA ASP A 225 -2.39 -11.61 3.18
C ASP A 225 -2.81 -10.40 4.03
N LEU A 226 -2.35 -10.33 5.29
CA LEU A 226 -2.69 -9.23 6.20
C LEU A 226 -2.13 -7.90 5.71
N VAL A 227 -0.91 -7.90 5.18
CA VAL A 227 -0.29 -6.72 4.57
C VAL A 227 -1.05 -6.31 3.30
N ALA A 228 -1.40 -7.27 2.43
CA ALA A 228 -2.21 -7.00 1.25
C ALA A 228 -3.57 -6.40 1.60
N PHE A 229 -4.23 -6.90 2.66
CA PHE A 229 -5.48 -6.31 3.15
C PHE A 229 -5.32 -4.84 3.52
N ARG A 230 -4.24 -4.49 4.23
CA ARG A 230 -3.98 -3.11 4.62
C ARG A 230 -3.64 -2.21 3.43
N ILE A 231 -2.78 -2.68 2.51
CA ILE A 231 -2.39 -1.94 1.30
C ILE A 231 -3.63 -1.61 0.45
N HIS A 232 -4.51 -2.59 0.26
CA HIS A 232 -5.69 -2.44 -0.61
C HIS A 232 -6.95 -1.98 0.13
N GLY A 233 -6.85 -1.67 1.44
CA GLY A 233 -7.97 -1.13 2.23
C GLY A 233 -9.08 -2.15 2.52
N VAL A 234 -8.76 -3.44 2.62
CA VAL A 234 -9.66 -4.46 3.15
C VAL A 234 -9.74 -4.28 4.67
N SER A 235 -10.75 -3.55 5.12
CA SER A 235 -11.02 -3.32 6.55
C SER A 235 -11.98 -4.37 7.12
N PRO A 236 -12.03 -4.54 8.46
CA PRO A 236 -13.03 -5.39 9.09
C PRO A 236 -14.47 -5.03 8.71
N ASP A 237 -14.79 -3.74 8.56
CA ASP A 237 -16.12 -3.29 8.13
C ASP A 237 -16.43 -3.73 6.70
N PHE A 238 -15.45 -3.65 5.80
CA PHE A 238 -15.60 -4.13 4.44
C PHE A 238 -15.85 -5.65 4.42
N VAL A 239 -15.09 -6.42 5.18
CA VAL A 239 -15.28 -7.88 5.28
C VAL A 239 -16.69 -8.22 5.77
N ARG A 240 -17.18 -7.54 6.83
CA ARG A 240 -18.57 -7.74 7.32
C ARG A 240 -19.59 -7.47 6.22
N ALA A 241 -19.45 -6.35 5.51
CA ALA A 241 -20.38 -5.97 4.45
C ALA A 241 -20.35 -6.93 3.25
N VAL A 242 -19.18 -7.47 2.90
CA VAL A 242 -19.03 -8.53 1.88
C VAL A 242 -19.69 -9.83 2.33
N HIS A 243 -19.49 -10.24 3.59
CA HIS A 243 -20.15 -11.44 4.16
C HIS A 243 -21.68 -11.35 4.10
N GLU A 244 -22.24 -10.16 4.33
CA GLU A 244 -23.68 -9.93 4.24
C GLU A 244 -24.22 -9.93 2.83
N SER A 245 -23.40 -9.54 1.84
CA SER A 245 -23.84 -9.29 0.46
C SER A 245 -23.49 -10.40 -0.51
N VAL A 246 -22.42 -11.15 -0.27
CA VAL A 246 -21.89 -12.18 -1.18
C VAL A 246 -21.93 -13.56 -0.52
N SER A 247 -20.97 -13.83 0.36
CA SER A 247 -20.76 -15.10 1.05
C SER A 247 -19.79 -14.94 2.20
N LYS A 248 -19.85 -15.86 3.18
CA LYS A 248 -18.83 -15.98 4.22
C LYS A 248 -17.55 -16.68 3.76
N ASP A 249 -17.59 -17.36 2.61
CA ASP A 249 -16.48 -18.15 2.07
C ASP A 249 -15.71 -17.38 1.00
N VAL A 250 -15.56 -16.07 1.14
CA VAL A 250 -14.76 -15.23 0.23
C VAL A 250 -13.28 -15.39 0.56
N SER A 251 -12.46 -15.64 -0.47
CA SER A 251 -11.01 -15.79 -0.29
C SER A 251 -10.31 -14.46 -0.01
N PRO A 252 -9.09 -14.46 0.57
CA PRO A 252 -8.28 -13.24 0.69
C PRO A 252 -8.04 -12.53 -0.64
N ASP A 253 -7.71 -13.30 -1.67
CA ASP A 253 -7.47 -12.77 -3.03
C ASP A 253 -8.74 -12.12 -3.60
N ASP A 254 -9.91 -12.70 -3.36
CA ASP A 254 -11.19 -12.13 -3.79
C ASP A 254 -11.50 -10.81 -3.06
N LEU A 255 -11.28 -10.74 -1.74
CA LEU A 255 -11.47 -9.51 -0.97
C LEU A 255 -10.57 -8.38 -1.49
N VAL A 256 -9.32 -8.71 -1.79
CA VAL A 256 -8.36 -7.77 -2.39
C VAL A 256 -8.80 -7.36 -3.79
N ALA A 257 -9.19 -8.33 -4.65
CA ALA A 257 -9.67 -8.05 -6.00
C ALA A 257 -10.92 -7.15 -6.01
N MET A 258 -11.88 -7.42 -5.13
CA MET A 258 -13.06 -6.58 -4.96
C MET A 258 -12.69 -5.14 -4.60
N ARG A 259 -11.71 -4.94 -3.71
CA ARG A 259 -11.24 -3.58 -3.33
C ARG A 259 -10.51 -2.88 -4.46
N ILE A 260 -9.59 -3.58 -5.14
CA ILE A 260 -8.81 -3.01 -6.27
C ILE A 260 -9.75 -2.54 -7.38
N HIS A 261 -10.75 -3.34 -7.72
CA HIS A 261 -11.66 -3.06 -8.83
C HIS A 261 -12.93 -2.31 -8.43
N GLY A 262 -13.11 -1.99 -7.15
CA GLY A 262 -14.26 -1.24 -6.66
C GLY A 262 -15.58 -2.01 -6.70
N ALA A 263 -15.54 -3.34 -6.57
CA ALA A 263 -16.73 -4.17 -6.35
C ALA A 263 -17.16 -4.07 -4.88
N ASP A 264 -17.59 -2.88 -4.48
CA ASP A 264 -18.02 -2.63 -3.11
C ASP A 264 -19.39 -3.28 -2.78
N PRO A 265 -19.75 -3.40 -1.50
CA PRO A 265 -21.00 -4.05 -1.09
C PRO A 265 -22.29 -3.42 -1.67
N GLU A 266 -22.28 -2.13 -1.94
CA GLU A 266 -23.43 -1.43 -2.55
C GLU A 266 -23.59 -1.84 -4.01
N PHE A 267 -22.50 -1.88 -4.76
CA PHE A 267 -22.47 -2.41 -6.12
C PHE A 267 -22.96 -3.85 -6.16
N VAL A 268 -22.44 -4.70 -5.25
CA VAL A 268 -22.84 -6.11 -5.14
C VAL A 268 -24.36 -6.24 -4.92
N LYS A 269 -24.92 -5.51 -3.94
CA LYS A 269 -26.36 -5.52 -3.66
C LYS A 269 -27.18 -5.10 -4.88
N SER A 270 -26.76 -4.04 -5.56
CA SER A 270 -27.44 -3.53 -6.76
C SER A 270 -27.43 -4.53 -7.90
N MET A 271 -26.28 -5.16 -8.16
CA MET A 271 -26.15 -6.16 -9.24
C MET A 271 -26.89 -7.45 -8.89
N THR A 272 -26.83 -7.92 -7.66
CA THR A 272 -27.59 -9.10 -7.19
C THR A 272 -29.09 -8.88 -7.34
N ALA A 273 -29.59 -7.69 -7.01
CA ALA A 273 -31.02 -7.37 -7.18
C ALA A 273 -31.46 -7.34 -8.66
N LEU A 274 -30.63 -6.82 -9.55
CA LEU A 274 -30.91 -6.76 -10.98
C LEU A 274 -30.83 -8.13 -11.66
N MET A 275 -29.83 -8.93 -11.29
CA MET A 275 -29.63 -10.26 -11.86
C MET A 275 -30.52 -11.35 -11.24
N GLY A 276 -31.22 -11.05 -10.13
CA GLY A 276 -32.12 -11.95 -9.44
C GLY A 276 -31.43 -13.20 -8.84
N ARG A 277 -30.11 -13.16 -8.67
CA ARG A 277 -29.30 -14.24 -8.10
C ARG A 277 -28.01 -13.71 -7.50
N ASN A 278 -27.43 -14.46 -6.58
CA ASN A 278 -26.09 -14.19 -6.10
C ASN A 278 -25.07 -14.39 -7.24
N LEU A 279 -24.16 -13.44 -7.35
CA LEU A 279 -23.09 -13.45 -8.34
C LEU A 279 -21.79 -13.87 -7.65
N PRO A 280 -21.00 -14.76 -8.25
CA PRO A 280 -19.68 -15.08 -7.74
C PRO A 280 -18.75 -13.87 -7.88
N VAL A 281 -17.71 -13.84 -7.05
CA VAL A 281 -16.80 -12.66 -6.94
C VAL A 281 -16.12 -12.36 -8.28
N ASP A 282 -15.69 -13.37 -9.00
CA ASP A 282 -15.05 -13.21 -10.31
C ASP A 282 -15.95 -12.49 -11.33
N GLN A 283 -17.27 -12.78 -11.34
CA GLN A 283 -18.22 -12.06 -12.17
C GLN A 283 -18.41 -10.60 -11.73
N LEU A 284 -18.50 -10.35 -10.43
CA LEU A 284 -18.60 -8.99 -9.88
C LEU A 284 -17.37 -8.13 -10.21
N VAL A 285 -16.19 -8.73 -10.12
CA VAL A 285 -14.93 -8.11 -10.49
C VAL A 285 -14.87 -7.88 -12.01
N ALA A 286 -15.26 -8.86 -12.84
CA ALA A 286 -15.33 -8.70 -14.28
C ALA A 286 -16.26 -7.56 -14.69
N PHE A 287 -17.41 -7.42 -14.05
CA PHE A 287 -18.32 -6.29 -14.28
C PHE A 287 -17.64 -4.95 -14.07
N ARG A 288 -16.90 -4.80 -12.97
CA ARG A 288 -16.19 -3.56 -12.67
C ARG A 288 -15.04 -3.29 -13.64
N ILE A 289 -14.26 -4.32 -14.00
CA ILE A 289 -13.16 -4.22 -14.98
C ILE A 289 -13.68 -3.73 -16.34
N HIS A 290 -14.80 -4.30 -16.80
CA HIS A 290 -15.37 -3.97 -18.11
C HIS A 290 -16.41 -2.85 -18.09
N GLY A 291 -16.66 -2.23 -16.92
CA GLY A 291 -17.57 -1.10 -16.77
C GLY A 291 -19.05 -1.48 -16.91
N VAL A 292 -19.44 -2.70 -16.53
CA VAL A 292 -20.85 -3.08 -16.39
C VAL A 292 -21.38 -2.46 -15.10
N SER A 293 -22.21 -1.43 -15.23
CA SER A 293 -22.84 -0.77 -14.08
C SER A 293 -24.29 -1.24 -13.87
N PRO A 294 -24.87 -0.99 -12.68
CA PRO A 294 -26.29 -1.25 -12.45
C PRO A 294 -27.21 -0.55 -13.46
N GLU A 295 -26.91 0.70 -13.82
CA GLU A 295 -27.69 1.47 -14.78
C GLU A 295 -27.63 0.82 -16.17
N PHE A 296 -26.41 0.49 -16.64
CA PHE A 296 -26.21 -0.20 -17.90
C PHE A 296 -26.98 -1.53 -17.94
N THR A 297 -26.86 -2.33 -16.87
CA THR A 297 -27.57 -3.61 -16.76
C THR A 297 -29.07 -3.43 -16.85
N LYS A 298 -29.64 -2.49 -16.12
CA LYS A 298 -31.07 -2.16 -16.14
C LYS A 298 -31.56 -1.72 -17.53
N ASP A 299 -30.79 -0.87 -18.20
CA ASP A 299 -31.16 -0.37 -19.53
C ASP A 299 -31.13 -1.49 -20.57
N ILE A 300 -30.12 -2.35 -20.53
CA ILE A 300 -30.02 -3.52 -21.41
C ILE A 300 -31.15 -4.51 -21.12
N GLN A 301 -31.47 -4.80 -19.86
CA GLN A 301 -32.58 -5.69 -19.49
C GLN A 301 -33.95 -5.18 -20.01
N ASN A 302 -34.14 -3.89 -20.03
CA ASN A 302 -35.36 -3.28 -20.57
C ASN A 302 -35.43 -3.35 -22.12
N LEU A 303 -34.29 -3.36 -22.78
CA LEU A 303 -34.19 -3.31 -24.22
C LEU A 303 -34.03 -4.69 -24.88
N VAL A 304 -33.34 -5.62 -24.29
CA VAL A 304 -33.07 -6.93 -24.87
C VAL A 304 -33.97 -7.98 -24.24
N GLU A 305 -33.63 -8.42 -23.03
CA GLU A 305 -34.38 -9.41 -22.26
C GLU A 305 -34.05 -9.29 -20.75
N LYS A 306 -35.00 -9.70 -19.91
CA LYS A 306 -34.84 -9.58 -18.44
C LYS A 306 -33.75 -10.50 -17.88
N ASN A 307 -33.51 -11.63 -18.51
CA ASN A 307 -32.60 -12.66 -18.02
C ASN A 307 -31.29 -12.71 -18.82
N ILE A 308 -30.76 -11.55 -19.21
CA ILE A 308 -29.46 -11.48 -19.87
C ILE A 308 -28.37 -12.06 -18.96
N SER A 309 -27.44 -12.81 -19.54
CA SER A 309 -26.37 -13.44 -18.77
C SER A 309 -25.30 -12.42 -18.32
N ALA A 310 -24.53 -12.77 -17.30
CA ALA A 310 -23.40 -11.97 -16.88
C ALA A 310 -22.32 -11.86 -17.99
N ASP A 311 -22.10 -12.95 -18.70
CA ASP A 311 -21.12 -13.00 -19.78
C ASP A 311 -21.54 -12.13 -20.98
N ASP A 312 -22.84 -12.12 -21.32
CA ASP A 312 -23.37 -11.23 -22.35
C ASP A 312 -23.21 -9.75 -21.99
N LEU A 313 -23.47 -9.37 -20.73
CA LEU A 313 -23.25 -7.99 -20.28
C LEU A 313 -21.80 -7.57 -20.41
N VAL A 314 -20.87 -8.45 -20.05
CA VAL A 314 -19.43 -8.22 -20.23
C VAL A 314 -19.08 -8.12 -21.72
N ALA A 315 -19.55 -9.05 -22.55
CA ALA A 315 -19.34 -9.03 -23.99
C ALA A 315 -19.87 -7.74 -24.63
N PHE A 316 -21.04 -7.27 -24.18
CA PHE A 316 -21.61 -5.99 -24.66
C PHE A 316 -20.67 -4.82 -24.38
N ARG A 317 -20.12 -4.75 -23.19
CA ARG A 317 -19.16 -3.69 -22.84
C ARG A 317 -17.86 -3.79 -23.63
N ILE A 318 -17.32 -5.00 -23.80
CA ILE A 318 -16.10 -5.25 -24.57
C ILE A 318 -16.27 -4.84 -26.03
N HIS A 319 -17.40 -5.19 -26.66
CA HIS A 319 -17.64 -4.97 -28.08
C HIS A 319 -18.43 -3.67 -28.37
N GLY A 320 -18.74 -2.87 -27.35
CA GLY A 320 -19.41 -1.58 -27.52
C GLY A 320 -20.88 -1.68 -27.88
N VAL A 321 -21.59 -2.71 -27.44
CA VAL A 321 -23.04 -2.79 -27.49
C VAL A 321 -23.62 -1.88 -26.39
N SER A 322 -24.08 -0.71 -26.76
CA SER A 322 -24.71 0.25 -25.82
C SER A 322 -26.23 0.18 -25.88
N PRO A 323 -26.94 0.70 -24.86
CA PRO A 323 -28.41 0.85 -24.91
C PRO A 323 -28.90 1.65 -26.14
N GLU A 324 -28.16 2.70 -26.52
CA GLU A 324 -28.48 3.53 -27.69
C GLU A 324 -28.35 2.74 -28.99
N PHE A 325 -27.30 1.89 -29.09
CA PHE A 325 -27.13 1.00 -30.25
C PHE A 325 -28.30 0.02 -30.36
N VAL A 326 -28.67 -0.67 -29.28
CA VAL A 326 -29.80 -1.59 -29.26
C VAL A 326 -31.10 -0.86 -29.68
N LYS A 327 -31.34 0.34 -29.13
CA LYS A 327 -32.50 1.15 -29.45
C LYS A 327 -32.51 1.54 -30.94
N SER A 328 -31.39 1.98 -31.49
CA SER A 328 -31.29 2.38 -32.90
C SER A 328 -31.55 1.21 -33.86
N MET A 329 -31.13 0.00 -33.51
CA MET A 329 -31.41 -1.20 -34.29
C MET A 329 -32.89 -1.60 -34.23
N LYS A 330 -33.51 -1.47 -33.06
CA LYS A 330 -34.97 -1.67 -32.93
C LYS A 330 -35.79 -0.64 -33.77
N GLU A 331 -35.39 0.62 -33.74
CA GLU A 331 -35.99 1.66 -34.58
C GLU A 331 -35.77 1.41 -36.07
N ALA A 332 -34.66 0.74 -36.44
CA ALA A 332 -34.43 0.28 -37.81
C ALA A 332 -35.22 -0.95 -38.19
N GLY A 333 -36.08 -1.50 -37.30
CA GLY A 333 -37.04 -2.57 -37.58
C GLY A 333 -36.63 -3.95 -37.03
N TYR A 334 -35.48 -4.08 -36.35
CA TYR A 334 -35.00 -5.32 -35.74
C TYR A 334 -35.44 -5.44 -34.28
N SER A 335 -36.66 -5.91 -34.01
CA SER A 335 -37.23 -5.94 -32.65
C SER A 335 -36.78 -7.13 -31.81
N ARG A 336 -36.34 -8.22 -32.44
CA ARG A 336 -35.87 -9.45 -31.78
C ARG A 336 -34.44 -9.76 -32.19
N ILE A 337 -33.50 -9.29 -31.41
CA ILE A 337 -32.06 -9.44 -31.64
C ILE A 337 -31.49 -10.20 -30.45
N THR A 338 -30.80 -11.32 -30.73
CA THR A 338 -30.13 -12.05 -29.63
C THR A 338 -28.87 -11.37 -29.16
N PRO A 339 -28.40 -11.63 -27.93
CA PRO A 339 -27.13 -11.11 -27.44
C PRO A 339 -25.96 -11.35 -28.40
N ASP A 340 -25.80 -12.55 -28.91
CA ASP A 340 -24.75 -12.89 -29.86
C ASP A 340 -24.83 -12.08 -31.15
N GLN A 341 -26.04 -11.87 -31.68
CA GLN A 341 -26.26 -11.05 -32.88
C GLN A 341 -25.89 -9.58 -32.64
N LEU A 342 -26.21 -9.04 -31.48
CA LEU A 342 -25.81 -7.66 -31.10
C LEU A 342 -24.29 -7.50 -31.06
N VAL A 343 -23.61 -8.49 -30.50
CA VAL A 343 -22.14 -8.52 -30.47
C VAL A 343 -21.56 -8.66 -31.89
N ALA A 344 -22.08 -9.60 -32.69
CA ALA A 344 -21.62 -9.83 -34.07
C ALA A 344 -21.80 -8.56 -34.93
N MET A 345 -22.96 -7.89 -34.83
CA MET A 345 -23.20 -6.62 -35.52
C MET A 345 -22.17 -5.56 -35.15
N ARG A 346 -21.83 -5.42 -33.87
CA ARG A 346 -20.81 -4.46 -33.43
C ARG A 346 -19.41 -4.82 -33.91
N ILE A 347 -19.03 -6.11 -33.86
CA ILE A 347 -17.72 -6.59 -34.36
C ILE A 347 -17.58 -6.27 -35.87
N HIS A 348 -18.62 -6.48 -36.66
CA HIS A 348 -18.56 -6.28 -38.11
C HIS A 348 -19.02 -4.88 -38.56
N GLY A 349 -19.33 -3.98 -37.63
CA GLY A 349 -19.68 -2.59 -37.95
C GLY A 349 -21.05 -2.44 -38.63
N VAL A 350 -22.01 -3.33 -38.31
CA VAL A 350 -23.41 -3.20 -38.73
C VAL A 350 -24.14 -2.29 -37.75
N ASP A 351 -24.64 -1.16 -38.23
CA ASP A 351 -25.44 -0.20 -37.47
C ASP A 351 -26.67 0.24 -38.22
N ALA A 352 -27.49 1.08 -37.59
CA ALA A 352 -28.74 1.58 -38.21
C ALA A 352 -28.49 2.38 -39.51
N ASN A 353 -27.32 3.02 -39.66
CA ASN A 353 -26.98 3.73 -40.90
C ASN A 353 -26.68 2.75 -42.03
N PHE A 354 -25.93 1.67 -41.70
CA PHE A 354 -25.68 0.62 -42.67
C PHE A 354 -26.97 -0.09 -43.12
N VAL A 355 -27.92 -0.29 -42.19
CA VAL A 355 -29.24 -0.82 -42.54
C VAL A 355 -29.94 0.08 -43.57
N LYS A 356 -29.91 1.41 -43.36
CA LYS A 356 -30.48 2.42 -44.33
C LYS A 356 -29.78 2.35 -45.68
N GLU A 357 -28.48 2.21 -45.70
CA GLU A 357 -27.68 2.06 -46.93
C GLU A 357 -28.07 0.83 -47.70
N VAL A 358 -28.15 -0.36 -47.04
CA VAL A 358 -28.55 -1.63 -47.62
C VAL A 358 -29.94 -1.55 -48.21
N ARG A 359 -30.90 -0.93 -47.49
CA ARG A 359 -32.27 -0.70 -48.00
C ARG A 359 -32.31 0.20 -49.22
N ALA A 360 -31.49 1.23 -49.26
CA ALA A 360 -31.36 2.14 -50.41
C ALA A 360 -30.84 1.42 -51.66
N HIS A 361 -30.05 0.34 -51.50
CA HIS A 361 -29.60 -0.55 -52.58
C HIS A 361 -30.64 -1.64 -52.97
N GLY A 362 -31.89 -1.51 -52.53
CA GLY A 362 -33.00 -2.35 -52.94
C GLY A 362 -33.24 -3.61 -52.12
N TYR A 363 -32.53 -3.83 -51.04
CA TYR A 363 -32.77 -4.93 -50.11
C TYR A 363 -33.86 -4.51 -49.09
N LYS A 364 -35.06 -5.08 -49.20
CA LYS A 364 -36.23 -4.60 -48.45
C LYS A 364 -36.18 -5.00 -46.97
N ASP A 365 -35.88 -6.27 -46.67
CA ASP A 365 -35.88 -6.83 -45.32
C ASP A 365 -34.72 -7.83 -45.15
N PRO A 366 -33.44 -7.35 -45.15
CA PRO A 366 -32.29 -8.24 -44.93
C PRO A 366 -32.32 -8.78 -43.51
N SER A 367 -31.98 -10.04 -43.35
CA SER A 367 -31.72 -10.65 -42.04
C SER A 367 -30.48 -10.04 -41.38
N ILE A 368 -30.31 -10.27 -40.08
CA ILE A 368 -29.08 -9.81 -39.37
C ILE A 368 -27.85 -10.48 -39.97
N ASP A 369 -27.95 -11.77 -40.31
CA ASP A 369 -26.85 -12.54 -40.92
C ASP A 369 -26.51 -12.01 -42.32
N ASP A 370 -27.54 -11.68 -43.17
CA ASP A 370 -27.32 -11.05 -44.46
C ASP A 370 -26.59 -9.67 -44.29
N LEU A 371 -26.97 -8.86 -43.30
CA LEU A 371 -26.31 -7.58 -43.03
C LEU A 371 -24.85 -7.78 -42.66
N ILE A 372 -24.54 -8.78 -41.84
CA ILE A 372 -23.17 -9.11 -41.45
C ILE A 372 -22.36 -9.56 -42.66
N GLU A 373 -22.94 -10.48 -43.50
CA GLU A 373 -22.30 -10.92 -44.75
C GLU A 373 -22.03 -9.76 -45.70
N MET A 374 -23.03 -8.89 -45.91
CA MET A 374 -22.88 -7.70 -46.75
C MET A 374 -21.84 -6.75 -46.24
N ARG A 375 -21.68 -6.66 -44.94
CA ARG A 375 -20.65 -5.79 -44.33
C ARG A 375 -19.25 -6.37 -44.48
N ILE A 376 -19.10 -7.68 -44.41
CA ILE A 376 -17.82 -8.43 -44.60
C ILE A 376 -17.38 -8.42 -46.07
N HIS A 377 -18.31 -8.70 -46.97
CA HIS A 377 -18.00 -8.97 -48.39
C HIS A 377 -18.35 -7.83 -49.33
N GLY A 378 -18.96 -6.78 -48.83
CA GLY A 378 -19.43 -5.63 -49.60
C GLY A 378 -20.85 -5.86 -50.19
N LEU A 379 -21.54 -4.74 -50.46
CA LEU A 379 -22.84 -4.76 -51.13
C LEU A 379 -22.69 -5.18 -52.58
N ARG A 380 -23.22 -6.35 -52.96
CA ARG A 380 -23.28 -6.78 -54.36
C ARG A 380 -24.49 -6.08 -55.01
N ASN A 381 -24.28 -5.37 -56.12
CA ASN A 381 -25.38 -4.80 -56.86
C ASN A 381 -26.30 -5.93 -57.37
N ARG A 382 -27.59 -5.88 -57.00
CA ARG A 382 -28.62 -6.86 -57.38
C ARG A 382 -29.02 -6.80 -58.87
N GLU A 383 -28.43 -5.87 -59.63
CA GLU A 383 -28.70 -5.70 -61.07
C GLU A 383 -27.87 -6.68 -61.96
N SER A 384 -27.12 -7.61 -61.38
CA SER A 384 -26.28 -8.54 -62.11
C SER A 384 -26.67 -10.04 -61.90
N LEU A 385 -27.94 -10.34 -61.62
CA LEU A 385 -28.52 -11.70 -61.67
C LEU A 385 -29.72 -11.78 -62.57
#